data_ddaf7813ffdcc9cd3aa29724486898e3
#
_entry.id   ddaf7813ffdcc9cd3aa29724486898e3
#
_cell.length_a   1.000
_cell.length_b   1.000
_cell.length_c   1.000
_cell.angle_alpha   90.00
_cell.angle_beta   90.00
_cell.angle_gamma   90.00
#
_symmetry.space_group_name_H-M   'P 1'
#
loop_
_entity.id
_entity.type
_entity.pdbx_description
1 polymer ?
#
loop_
_entity_poly.entity_id
_entity_poly.type
_entity_poly.pdbx_seq_one_letter_code
_entity_poly.pdbx_strand_id
1 'polypeptide(L)'
;MSLPPGSKTARPEDEAAQAALAAYELYWQISEQAGHAPRQKDWRPELAKAMADPALTDYVNEVANLASVPAHTVGRYGRAPKVTSVSLGQPPRVVVTDCLDATDEHLVSDKAGESGRNLDNPDQPRRYEFEAQIVRYPNPDRWLVQQVQPRLEKPC
;
A
#
# COMPACT_ATOMS: atom_id res chain seq x y z
N MET A 1 25.75 31.64 -17.55
CA MET A 1 25.66 30.37 -18.28
C MET A 1 24.22 29.89 -18.20
N SER A 2 23.52 29.85 -19.32
CA SER A 2 22.14 29.35 -19.34
C SER A 2 22.16 27.82 -19.33
N LEU A 3 21.29 27.22 -18.50
CA LEU A 3 21.14 25.77 -18.46
C LEU A 3 20.52 25.28 -19.79
N PRO A 4 20.94 24.10 -20.29
CA PRO A 4 20.32 23.53 -21.47
C PRO A 4 18.81 23.35 -21.29
N PRO A 5 18.00 23.51 -22.34
CA PRO A 5 16.58 23.21 -22.24
C PRO A 5 16.35 21.78 -21.75
N GLY A 6 15.57 21.60 -20.70
CA GLY A 6 15.27 20.28 -20.11
C GLY A 6 16.12 19.88 -18.91
N SER A 7 17.20 20.61 -18.56
CA SER A 7 17.95 20.33 -17.34
C SER A 7 17.44 21.16 -16.16
N LYS A 8 16.15 21.01 -15.84
CA LYS A 8 15.60 21.60 -14.63
C LYS A 8 16.06 20.78 -13.43
N THR A 9 16.71 21.44 -12.47
CA THR A 9 16.91 20.82 -11.16
C THR A 9 15.55 20.57 -10.55
N ALA A 10 15.23 19.30 -10.25
CA ALA A 10 13.98 18.98 -9.61
C ALA A 10 13.93 19.64 -8.23
N ARG A 11 12.79 20.18 -7.86
CA ARG A 11 12.61 20.74 -6.51
C ARG A 11 12.60 19.62 -5.49
N PRO A 12 13.12 19.86 -4.27
CA PRO A 12 13.13 18.83 -3.23
C PRO A 12 11.75 18.23 -2.95
N GLU A 13 10.70 19.03 -3.00
CA GLU A 13 9.32 18.57 -2.82
C GLU A 13 8.89 17.62 -3.94
N ASP A 14 9.29 17.89 -5.17
CA ASP A 14 8.95 17.05 -6.33
C ASP A 14 9.70 15.71 -6.27
N GLU A 15 10.97 15.74 -5.85
CA GLU A 15 11.77 14.52 -5.65
C GLU A 15 11.16 13.66 -4.56
N ALA A 16 10.77 14.25 -3.43
CA ALA A 16 10.13 13.55 -2.33
C ALA A 16 8.79 12.94 -2.77
N ALA A 17 7.98 13.69 -3.51
CA ALA A 17 6.71 13.20 -4.03
C ALA A 17 6.89 11.98 -4.95
N GLN A 18 7.85 12.04 -5.87
CA GLN A 18 8.13 10.93 -6.79
C GLN A 18 8.66 9.70 -6.05
N ALA A 19 9.58 9.89 -5.11
CA ALA A 19 10.13 8.79 -4.31
C ALA A 19 9.06 8.13 -3.45
N ALA A 20 8.17 8.93 -2.86
CA ALA A 20 7.06 8.42 -2.06
C ALA A 20 6.05 7.65 -2.90
N LEU A 21 5.72 8.12 -4.11
CA LEU A 21 4.84 7.40 -5.01
C LEU A 21 5.43 6.06 -5.42
N ALA A 22 6.74 6.00 -5.67
CA ALA A 22 7.43 4.74 -5.98
C ALA A 22 7.35 3.77 -4.78
N ALA A 23 7.54 4.27 -3.56
CA ALA A 23 7.39 3.47 -2.34
C ALA A 23 5.95 2.96 -2.17
N TYR A 24 4.98 3.80 -2.47
CA TYR A 24 3.56 3.44 -2.42
C TYR A 24 3.22 2.32 -3.43
N GLU A 25 3.76 2.40 -4.64
CA GLU A 25 3.58 1.33 -5.64
C GLU A 25 4.21 0.01 -5.17
N LEU A 26 5.39 0.05 -4.58
CA LEU A 26 6.04 -1.13 -4.03
C LEU A 26 5.21 -1.75 -2.89
N TYR A 27 4.64 -0.90 -2.02
CA TYR A 27 3.72 -1.33 -0.96
C TYR A 27 2.59 -2.19 -1.54
N TRP A 28 1.92 -1.71 -2.59
CA TRP A 28 0.81 -2.44 -3.21
C TRP A 28 1.27 -3.71 -3.89
N GLN A 29 2.39 -3.66 -4.59
CA GLN A 29 2.95 -4.83 -5.26
C GLN A 29 3.22 -5.97 -4.29
N ILE A 30 3.89 -5.69 -3.17
CA ILE A 30 4.23 -6.72 -2.18
C ILE A 30 3.00 -7.14 -1.39
N SER A 31 2.14 -6.19 -1.00
CA SER A 31 0.90 -6.48 -0.27
C SER A 31 -0.02 -7.42 -1.05
N GLU A 32 -0.19 -7.16 -2.34
CA GLU A 32 -1.02 -8.02 -3.20
C GLU A 32 -0.42 -9.42 -3.31
N GLN A 33 0.89 -9.55 -3.46
CA GLN A 33 1.56 -10.85 -3.49
C GLN A 33 1.31 -11.63 -2.20
N ALA A 34 1.45 -10.97 -1.05
CA ALA A 34 1.22 -11.59 0.25
C ALA A 34 -0.25 -12.01 0.43
N GLY A 35 -1.17 -11.18 0.00
CA GLY A 35 -2.60 -11.49 0.05
C GLY A 35 -2.98 -12.67 -0.86
N HIS A 36 -2.34 -12.78 -2.03
CA HIS A 36 -2.59 -13.88 -2.97
C HIS A 36 -2.04 -15.23 -2.46
N ALA A 37 -1.01 -15.21 -1.63
CA ALA A 37 -0.35 -16.44 -1.16
C ALA A 37 0.08 -16.31 0.31
N PRO A 38 -0.87 -16.11 1.24
CA PRO A 38 -0.53 -15.78 2.64
C PRO A 38 0.23 -16.91 3.37
N ARG A 39 0.06 -18.15 2.94
CA ARG A 39 0.71 -19.30 3.56
C ARG A 39 1.98 -19.75 2.86
N GLN A 40 2.40 -19.05 1.79
CA GLN A 40 3.54 -19.48 0.97
C GLN A 40 4.86 -19.37 1.72
N LYS A 41 5.01 -18.33 2.56
CA LYS A 41 6.26 -18.05 3.29
C LYS A 41 5.98 -17.06 4.42
N ASP A 42 7.00 -16.78 5.23
CA ASP A 42 6.99 -15.62 6.12
C ASP A 42 7.15 -14.35 5.28
N TRP A 43 6.09 -13.55 5.22
CA TRP A 43 6.06 -12.34 4.40
C TRP A 43 6.69 -11.11 5.07
N ARG A 44 7.01 -11.19 6.37
CA ARG A 44 7.56 -10.02 7.08
C ARG A 44 8.81 -9.45 6.41
N PRO A 45 9.81 -10.24 6.01
CA PRO A 45 11.00 -9.68 5.35
C PRO A 45 10.68 -8.98 4.04
N GLU A 46 9.74 -9.50 3.24
CA GLU A 46 9.33 -8.87 1.99
C GLU A 46 8.56 -7.58 2.25
N LEU A 47 7.59 -7.62 3.17
CA LEU A 47 6.77 -6.47 3.54
C LEU A 47 7.63 -5.34 4.12
N ALA A 48 8.69 -5.66 4.86
CA ALA A 48 9.59 -4.67 5.44
C ALA A 48 10.38 -3.88 4.40
N LYS A 49 10.41 -4.34 3.14
CA LYS A 49 11.01 -3.58 2.04
C LYS A 49 10.17 -2.35 1.65
N ALA A 50 8.88 -2.36 1.97
CA ALA A 50 7.95 -1.31 1.59
C ALA A 50 7.30 -0.62 2.79
N MET A 51 7.34 -1.20 3.97
CA MET A 51 6.60 -0.74 5.15
C MET A 51 7.49 -0.59 6.37
N ALA A 52 7.12 0.38 7.20
CA ALA A 52 7.62 0.53 8.58
C ALA A 52 6.42 0.41 9.52
N ASP A 53 6.67 0.31 10.83
CA ASP A 53 5.60 0.26 11.81
C ASP A 53 4.91 1.62 11.96
N PRO A 54 3.59 1.65 12.22
CA PRO A 54 2.72 0.49 12.51
C PRO A 54 2.21 -0.28 11.29
N ALA A 55 2.34 0.26 10.06
CA ALA A 55 1.81 -0.39 8.86
C ALA A 55 2.35 -1.83 8.68
N LEU A 56 3.63 -2.04 8.97
CA LEU A 56 4.26 -3.35 8.83
C LEU A 56 3.61 -4.39 9.75
N THR A 57 3.52 -4.12 11.04
CA THR A 57 2.92 -5.05 12.01
C THR A 57 1.45 -5.30 11.69
N ASP A 58 0.72 -4.25 11.35
CA ASP A 58 -0.70 -4.37 11.01
C ASP A 58 -0.89 -5.30 9.80
N TYR A 59 -0.08 -5.14 8.77
CA TYR A 59 -0.21 -5.96 7.57
C TYR A 59 0.27 -7.41 7.77
N VAL A 60 1.34 -7.59 8.55
CA VAL A 60 1.78 -8.94 8.94
C VAL A 60 0.66 -9.68 9.68
N ASN A 61 -0.05 -8.99 10.58
CA ASN A 61 -1.20 -9.57 11.28
C ASN A 61 -2.35 -9.87 10.32
N GLU A 62 -2.59 -9.03 9.34
CA GLU A 62 -3.62 -9.26 8.33
C GLU A 62 -3.31 -10.51 7.50
N VAL A 63 -2.06 -10.69 7.07
CA VAL A 63 -1.62 -11.88 6.34
C VAL A 63 -1.79 -13.14 7.21
N ALA A 64 -1.44 -13.06 8.50
CA ALA A 64 -1.62 -14.17 9.43
C ALA A 64 -3.11 -14.52 9.60
N ASN A 65 -3.98 -13.52 9.66
CA ASN A 65 -5.43 -13.73 9.73
C ASN A 65 -5.95 -14.43 8.47
N LEU A 66 -5.51 -14.02 7.28
CA LEU A 66 -5.87 -14.71 6.03
C LEU A 66 -5.44 -16.18 6.07
N ALA A 67 -4.21 -16.43 6.52
CA ALA A 67 -3.69 -17.80 6.63
C ALA A 67 -4.52 -18.67 7.57
N SER A 68 -5.10 -18.09 8.62
CA SER A 68 -5.85 -18.82 9.66
C SER A 68 -7.32 -19.06 9.30
N VAL A 69 -7.93 -18.24 8.49
CA VAL A 69 -9.35 -18.40 8.07
C VAL A 69 -9.62 -19.80 7.47
N PRO A 70 -8.91 -20.46 6.59
CA PRO A 70 -7.93 -19.95 5.64
C PRO A 70 -8.58 -19.33 4.41
N ALA A 71 -7.96 -18.28 3.92
CA ALA A 71 -8.43 -17.54 2.75
C ALA A 71 -7.25 -16.89 2.04
N HIS A 72 -7.48 -16.40 0.84
CA HIS A 72 -6.54 -15.56 0.11
C HIS A 72 -7.29 -14.56 -0.75
N THR A 73 -6.61 -13.53 -1.20
CA THR A 73 -7.18 -12.56 -2.12
C THR A 73 -6.85 -12.94 -3.56
N VAL A 74 -7.74 -12.56 -4.48
CA VAL A 74 -7.54 -12.70 -5.92
C VAL A 74 -7.83 -11.36 -6.58
N GLY A 75 -7.20 -11.12 -7.74
CA GLY A 75 -7.39 -9.89 -8.47
C GLY A 75 -6.56 -8.74 -7.92
N ARG A 76 -6.94 -7.52 -8.30
CA ARG A 76 -6.19 -6.31 -7.95
C ARG A 76 -7.14 -5.15 -7.65
N TYR A 77 -6.66 -4.23 -6.80
CA TYR A 77 -7.29 -2.94 -6.64
C TYR A 77 -6.98 -2.04 -7.84
N GLY A 78 -7.99 -1.35 -8.36
CA GLY A 78 -7.79 -0.17 -9.18
C GLY A 78 -7.33 0.97 -8.28
N ARG A 79 -6.39 1.82 -8.77
CA ARG A 79 -5.79 2.88 -7.98
C ARG A 79 -5.63 4.16 -8.79
N ALA A 80 -5.76 5.30 -8.12
CA ALA A 80 -5.55 6.62 -8.69
C ALA A 80 -4.85 7.53 -7.65
N PRO A 81 -3.61 7.19 -7.25
CA PRO A 81 -2.94 7.89 -6.15
C PRO A 81 -2.55 9.32 -6.52
N LYS A 82 -2.67 10.22 -5.54
CA LYS A 82 -2.25 11.61 -5.65
C LYS A 82 -1.48 12.00 -4.40
N VAL A 83 -0.38 12.72 -4.58
CA VAL A 83 0.31 13.34 -3.45
C VAL A 83 -0.51 14.55 -3.01
N THR A 84 -0.93 14.55 -1.75
CA THR A 84 -1.77 15.62 -1.18
C THR A 84 -1.03 16.47 -0.15
N SER A 85 0.13 16.02 0.33
CA SER A 85 0.95 16.79 1.26
C SER A 85 2.40 16.35 1.18
N VAL A 86 3.32 17.33 1.25
CA VAL A 86 4.76 17.07 1.35
C VAL A 86 5.31 17.93 2.48
N SER A 87 5.99 17.30 3.44
CA SER A 87 6.70 17.97 4.52
C SER A 87 8.16 17.54 4.46
N LEU A 88 9.08 18.52 4.33
CA LEU A 88 10.53 18.29 4.30
C LEU A 88 11.17 18.44 5.68
N GLY A 89 10.38 18.33 6.75
CA GLY A 89 10.89 18.36 8.11
C GLY A 89 11.71 17.14 8.48
N GLN A 90 11.86 16.89 9.77
CA GLN A 90 12.60 15.75 10.29
C GLN A 90 11.67 14.81 11.05
N PRO A 91 11.32 13.65 10.46
CA PRO A 91 11.72 13.14 9.14
C PRO A 91 10.87 13.71 8.00
N PRO A 92 11.36 13.68 6.76
CA PRO A 92 10.52 14.01 5.61
C PRO A 92 9.33 13.07 5.49
N ARG A 93 8.17 13.62 5.14
CA ARG A 93 6.91 12.88 5.10
C ARG A 93 6.07 13.32 3.91
N VAL A 94 5.49 12.34 3.23
CA VAL A 94 4.57 12.57 2.12
C VAL A 94 3.25 11.85 2.42
N VAL A 95 2.14 12.54 2.19
CA VAL A 95 0.82 11.92 2.26
C VAL A 95 0.32 11.66 0.85
N VAL A 96 -0.10 10.43 0.60
CA VAL A 96 -0.74 10.00 -0.65
C VAL A 96 -2.20 9.70 -0.34
N THR A 97 -3.09 10.28 -1.14
CA THR A 97 -4.52 9.98 -1.09
C THR A 97 -4.91 9.27 -2.38
N ASP A 98 -5.62 8.17 -2.25
CA ASP A 98 -5.97 7.29 -3.35
C ASP A 98 -7.46 6.99 -3.32
N CYS A 99 -8.01 6.68 -4.48
CA CYS A 99 -9.33 6.07 -4.58
C CYS A 99 -9.12 4.59 -4.92
N LEU A 100 -9.31 3.72 -3.95
CA LEU A 100 -9.22 2.28 -4.19
C LEU A 100 -10.50 1.77 -4.81
N ASP A 101 -10.38 1.03 -5.89
CA ASP A 101 -11.47 0.35 -6.55
C ASP A 101 -11.28 -1.16 -6.38
N ALA A 102 -12.09 -1.77 -5.54
CA ALA A 102 -12.05 -3.19 -5.23
C ALA A 102 -12.99 -4.02 -6.12
N THR A 103 -13.47 -3.47 -7.24
CA THR A 103 -14.39 -4.18 -8.14
C THR A 103 -13.80 -5.51 -8.60
N ASP A 104 -12.50 -5.53 -8.90
CA ASP A 104 -11.80 -6.71 -9.42
C ASP A 104 -10.93 -7.40 -8.35
N GLU A 105 -11.13 -7.09 -7.07
CA GLU A 105 -10.42 -7.72 -5.96
C GLU A 105 -11.42 -8.46 -5.09
N HIS A 106 -11.14 -9.72 -4.75
CA HIS A 106 -12.03 -10.57 -3.98
C HIS A 106 -11.28 -11.40 -2.95
N LEU A 107 -11.96 -11.66 -1.84
CA LEU A 107 -11.51 -12.59 -0.81
C LEU A 107 -12.17 -13.93 -1.04
N VAL A 108 -11.39 -14.99 -1.12
CA VAL A 108 -11.92 -16.33 -1.38
C VAL A 108 -11.44 -17.33 -0.34
N SER A 109 -12.30 -18.31 -0.02
CA SER A 109 -12.00 -19.34 0.96
C SER A 109 -11.06 -20.40 0.41
N ASP A 110 -10.14 -20.88 1.28
CA ASP A 110 -9.33 -22.06 1.05
C ASP A 110 -9.72 -23.21 1.97
N LYS A 111 -10.83 -23.06 2.69
CA LYS A 111 -11.32 -24.06 3.62
C LYS A 111 -11.76 -25.31 2.86
N ALA A 112 -11.47 -26.49 3.42
CA ALA A 112 -11.88 -27.76 2.82
C ALA A 112 -13.39 -27.81 2.63
N GLY A 113 -13.85 -28.13 1.40
CA GLY A 113 -15.26 -28.17 1.04
C GLY A 113 -15.85 -26.81 0.64
N GLU A 114 -15.11 -25.72 0.81
CA GLU A 114 -15.56 -24.36 0.48
C GLU A 114 -14.57 -23.61 -0.41
N SER A 115 -13.59 -24.31 -0.99
CA SER A 115 -12.53 -23.71 -1.77
C SER A 115 -13.09 -22.85 -2.91
N GLY A 116 -12.63 -21.58 -2.98
CA GLY A 116 -13.07 -20.62 -3.99
C GLY A 116 -14.35 -19.87 -3.64
N ARG A 117 -14.98 -20.16 -2.50
CA ARG A 117 -16.17 -19.44 -2.07
C ARG A 117 -15.83 -17.98 -1.79
N ASN A 118 -16.62 -17.06 -2.33
CA ASN A 118 -16.46 -15.62 -2.11
C ASN A 118 -16.79 -15.26 -0.66
N LEU A 119 -15.85 -14.58 0.01
CA LEU A 119 -15.99 -14.13 1.39
C LEU A 119 -16.09 -12.60 1.51
N ASP A 120 -16.24 -11.90 0.40
CA ASP A 120 -16.37 -10.43 0.43
C ASP A 120 -17.53 -10.01 1.33
N ASN A 121 -17.30 -8.90 2.05
CA ASN A 121 -18.37 -8.27 2.81
C ASN A 121 -19.25 -7.46 1.85
N PRO A 122 -20.53 -7.86 1.63
CA PRO A 122 -21.41 -7.17 0.69
C PRO A 122 -21.77 -5.76 1.13
N ASP A 123 -21.60 -5.43 2.42
CA ASP A 123 -21.91 -4.11 2.97
C ASP A 123 -20.75 -3.14 2.84
N GLN A 124 -19.57 -3.62 2.47
CA GLN A 124 -18.39 -2.76 2.28
C GLN A 124 -18.46 -2.08 0.92
N PRO A 125 -18.25 -0.74 0.84
CA PRO A 125 -18.20 -0.08 -0.46
C PRO A 125 -17.04 -0.63 -1.30
N ARG A 126 -17.29 -0.80 -2.60
CA ARG A 126 -16.24 -1.29 -3.53
C ARG A 126 -15.23 -0.23 -3.91
N ARG A 127 -15.57 1.04 -3.73
CA ARG A 127 -14.68 2.19 -3.98
C ARG A 127 -14.66 3.09 -2.76
N TYR A 128 -13.48 3.36 -2.25
CA TYR A 128 -13.32 4.21 -1.05
C TYR A 128 -11.98 4.90 -1.03
N GLU A 129 -11.92 6.01 -0.29
CA GLU A 129 -10.68 6.76 -0.10
C GLU A 129 -9.70 5.96 0.77
N PHE A 130 -8.44 6.02 0.39
CA PHE A 130 -7.34 5.38 1.12
C PHE A 130 -6.21 6.38 1.26
N GLU A 131 -5.70 6.56 2.46
CA GLU A 131 -4.62 7.50 2.74
C GLU A 131 -3.40 6.73 3.25
N ALA A 132 -2.22 7.08 2.73
CA ALA A 132 -0.95 6.52 3.18
C ALA A 132 0.00 7.64 3.58
N GLN A 133 0.68 7.45 4.71
CA GLN A 133 1.78 8.31 5.14
C GLN A 133 3.09 7.59 4.87
N ILE A 134 3.95 8.23 4.09
CA ILE A 134 5.21 7.67 3.62
C ILE A 134 6.32 8.53 4.16
N VAL A 135 7.29 7.89 4.82
CA VAL A 135 8.33 8.56 5.58
C VAL A 135 9.70 8.13 5.08
N ARG A 136 10.62 9.07 5.04
CA ARG A 136 12.02 8.80 4.68
C ARG A 136 12.80 8.40 5.93
N TYR A 137 13.41 7.22 5.86
CA TYR A 137 14.24 6.66 6.94
C TYR A 137 15.71 6.71 6.52
N PRO A 138 16.62 7.03 7.46
CA PRO A 138 18.05 6.99 7.17
C PRO A 138 18.64 5.57 7.33
N ASN A 139 19.85 5.35 6.83
CA ASN A 139 20.77 4.23 7.13
C ASN A 139 20.18 2.82 6.93
N PRO A 140 19.79 2.38 5.73
CA PRO A 140 19.94 3.07 4.45
C PRO A 140 18.82 4.08 4.20
N ASP A 141 19.14 5.06 3.37
CA ASP A 141 18.15 6.07 2.96
C ASP A 141 17.06 5.42 2.12
N ARG A 142 15.81 5.45 2.62
CA ARG A 142 14.67 4.82 1.95
C ARG A 142 13.36 5.44 2.38
N TRP A 143 12.39 5.40 1.48
CA TRP A 143 11.02 5.78 1.77
C TRP A 143 10.19 4.53 2.04
N LEU A 144 9.45 4.51 3.14
CA LEU A 144 8.59 3.39 3.55
C LEU A 144 7.20 3.90 3.92
N VAL A 145 6.19 3.13 3.59
CA VAL A 145 4.83 3.38 4.08
C VAL A 145 4.80 3.09 5.57
N GLN A 146 4.56 4.12 6.36
CA GLN A 146 4.55 4.03 7.82
C GLN A 146 3.15 3.78 8.36
N GLN A 147 2.14 4.41 7.75
CA GLN A 147 0.77 4.32 8.22
C GLN A 147 -0.18 4.36 7.03
N VAL A 148 -1.23 3.55 7.09
CA VAL A 148 -2.31 3.58 6.13
C VAL A 148 -3.63 3.77 6.86
N GLN A 149 -4.57 4.42 6.18
CA GLN A 149 -5.89 4.66 6.72
C GLN A 149 -6.93 4.47 5.62
N PRO A 150 -7.53 3.27 5.54
CA PRO A 150 -8.70 3.06 4.69
C PRO A 150 -9.88 3.85 5.26
N ARG A 151 -10.55 4.61 4.39
CA ARG A 151 -11.71 5.41 4.80
C ARG A 151 -12.96 4.84 4.13
N LEU A 152 -13.46 3.75 4.71
CA LEU A 152 -14.64 3.04 4.16
C LEU A 152 -15.90 3.92 4.16
N GLU A 153 -15.96 4.91 5.03
CA GLU A 153 -17.03 5.89 5.11
C GLU A 153 -16.97 6.98 4.03
N LYS A 154 -15.92 6.98 3.23
CA LYS A 154 -15.71 7.96 2.15
C LYS A 154 -15.65 7.26 0.80
N PRO A 155 -16.80 6.98 0.16
CA PRO A 155 -16.78 6.46 -1.21
C PRO A 155 -16.20 7.51 -2.17
N CYS A 156 -15.56 7.02 -3.22
CA CYS A 156 -14.93 7.90 -4.20
C CYS A 156 -15.16 7.49 -5.66
#